data_16ac93acfd901f7105d044c38dfcc0b4
#
_entry.id   16ac93acfd901f7105d044c38dfcc0b4
#
_cell.length_a   1.000
_cell.length_b   1.000
_cell.length_c   1.000
_cell.angle_alpha   90.00
_cell.angle_beta   90.00
_cell.angle_gamma   90.00
#
_symmetry.space_group_name_H-M   'P 1'
#
loop_
_entity.id
_entity.type
_entity.pdbx_description
1 polymer ?
#
loop_
_entity_poly.entity_id
_entity_poly.type
_entity_poly.pdbx_seq_one_letter_code
_entity_poly.pdbx_strand_id
1 'polypeptide(L)'
;MTTSSHLLRFCFFFLCLFCFSSADGTQLILVNNCKETIWPGILGTAGHETPYNGGFVLCSGEQTVLEVPEKWSGRIWPRQGCCFDETTGKGSCQTGDCAGLRQCKGLGGVPPATLVEMTLGTQASALHYYDVSLVDGFNVPVSMAPIGGGAGCGVAACEADLNICCPANLAVKKQGKLVACKSACVAAKSDRYCCTGEFVNQQLK
;
A
#
# COMPACT_ATOMS: atom_id res chain seq x y z
N MET A 1 34.47 -19.51 -72.97
CA MET A 1 33.46 -20.29 -72.25
C MET A 1 33.55 -19.95 -70.79
N THR A 2 32.75 -19.01 -70.35
CA THR A 2 32.78 -18.49 -68.98
C THR A 2 31.42 -18.77 -68.33
N THR A 3 31.42 -19.67 -67.39
CA THR A 3 30.21 -20.00 -66.59
C THR A 3 30.16 -19.01 -65.38
N SER A 4 29.13 -18.15 -65.41
CA SER A 4 28.81 -17.25 -64.33
C SER A 4 28.06 -17.98 -63.23
N SER A 5 28.62 -18.01 -62.03
CA SER A 5 27.99 -18.57 -60.84
C SER A 5 27.24 -17.44 -60.09
N HIS A 6 25.91 -17.48 -60.13
CA HIS A 6 25.08 -16.58 -59.34
C HIS A 6 24.97 -17.13 -57.91
N LEU A 7 25.68 -16.48 -57.00
CA LEU A 7 25.54 -16.71 -55.58
C LEU A 7 24.27 -15.99 -55.08
N LEU A 8 23.24 -16.78 -54.82
CA LEU A 8 21.99 -16.30 -54.20
C LEU A 8 22.29 -16.07 -52.73
N ARG A 9 22.41 -14.78 -52.34
CA ARG A 9 22.51 -14.38 -50.92
C ARG A 9 21.09 -14.41 -50.34
N PHE A 10 20.76 -15.44 -49.58
CA PHE A 10 19.61 -15.47 -48.69
C PHE A 10 19.89 -14.57 -47.49
N CYS A 11 19.33 -13.36 -47.49
CA CYS A 11 19.21 -12.55 -46.29
C CYS A 11 18.12 -13.15 -45.40
N PHE A 12 18.50 -13.91 -44.40
CA PHE A 12 17.59 -14.27 -43.32
C PHE A 12 17.32 -13.01 -42.47
N PHE A 13 16.17 -12.38 -42.71
CA PHE A 13 15.62 -11.42 -41.77
C PHE A 13 15.16 -12.16 -40.53
N PHE A 14 15.96 -12.18 -39.48
CA PHE A 14 15.51 -12.56 -38.16
C PHE A 14 14.57 -11.46 -37.67
N LEU A 15 13.25 -11.66 -37.86
CA LEU A 15 12.23 -10.86 -37.25
C LEU A 15 12.21 -11.25 -35.76
N CYS A 16 12.98 -10.53 -34.93
CA CYS A 16 12.82 -10.59 -33.48
C CYS A 16 11.44 -10.03 -33.15
N LEU A 17 10.46 -10.91 -33.04
CA LEU A 17 9.21 -10.62 -32.35
C LEU A 17 9.55 -10.42 -30.88
N PHE A 18 9.81 -9.16 -30.50
CA PHE A 18 9.73 -8.76 -29.11
C PHE A 18 8.25 -8.91 -28.73
N CYS A 19 7.90 -10.04 -28.14
CA CYS A 19 6.71 -10.14 -27.34
C CYS A 19 6.89 -9.16 -26.17
N PHE A 20 6.38 -7.94 -26.32
CA PHE A 20 6.09 -7.11 -25.17
C PHE A 20 4.99 -7.85 -24.42
N SER A 21 5.37 -8.63 -23.41
CA SER A 21 4.46 -8.99 -22.35
C SER A 21 4.10 -7.67 -21.69
N SER A 22 2.94 -7.11 -22.02
CA SER A 22 2.31 -6.13 -21.15
C SER A 22 2.17 -6.86 -19.82
N ALA A 23 2.94 -6.44 -18.82
CA ALA A 23 2.67 -6.85 -17.46
C ALA A 23 1.28 -6.31 -17.14
N ASP A 24 0.28 -7.20 -17.13
CA ASP A 24 -1.08 -6.86 -16.72
C ASP A 24 -1.08 -6.56 -15.22
N GLY A 25 -0.62 -5.36 -14.87
CA GLY A 25 -0.56 -4.84 -13.52
C GLY A 25 -1.64 -3.80 -13.28
N THR A 26 -2.06 -3.68 -12.04
CA THR A 26 -2.91 -2.57 -11.60
C THR A 26 -2.02 -1.42 -11.11
N GLN A 27 -2.33 -0.20 -11.55
CA GLN A 27 -1.64 0.99 -11.09
C GLN A 27 -2.38 1.60 -9.90
N LEU A 28 -1.66 1.80 -8.81
CA LEU A 28 -2.12 2.54 -7.66
C LEU A 28 -1.38 3.89 -7.65
N ILE A 29 -2.13 4.98 -7.76
CA ILE A 29 -1.56 6.33 -7.69
C ILE A 29 -1.66 6.79 -6.24
N LEU A 30 -0.51 6.90 -5.57
CA LEU A 30 -0.43 7.42 -4.22
C LEU A 30 -0.12 8.91 -4.29
N VAL A 31 -0.99 9.72 -3.66
CA VAL A 31 -0.85 11.18 -3.61
C VAL A 31 -0.78 11.61 -2.16
N ASN A 32 0.25 12.39 -1.81
CA ASN A 32 0.36 12.98 -0.48
C ASN A 32 -0.24 14.40 -0.46
N ASN A 33 -1.50 14.51 -0.06
CA ASN A 33 -2.18 15.79 0.14
C ASN A 33 -1.96 16.38 1.55
N CYS A 34 -1.19 15.71 2.41
CA CYS A 34 -0.84 16.24 3.73
C CYS A 34 0.19 17.37 3.60
N LYS A 35 0.24 18.24 4.61
CA LYS A 35 1.26 19.30 4.71
C LYS A 35 2.66 18.75 5.04
N GLU A 36 2.72 17.55 5.59
CA GLU A 36 3.93 16.89 6.05
C GLU A 36 4.34 15.78 5.07
N THR A 37 5.63 15.48 5.04
CA THR A 37 6.13 14.28 4.36
C THR A 37 5.58 13.03 5.04
N ILE A 38 5.16 12.06 4.25
CA ILE A 38 4.80 10.73 4.72
C ILE A 38 5.76 9.68 4.13
N TRP A 39 5.83 8.54 4.79
CA TRP A 39 6.59 7.38 4.31
C TRP A 39 5.63 6.20 4.17
N PRO A 40 4.98 6.02 3.00
CA PRO A 40 4.11 4.88 2.81
C PRO A 40 4.83 3.58 3.17
N GLY A 41 4.21 2.78 4.02
CA GLY A 41 4.59 1.40 4.25
C GLY A 41 3.71 0.51 3.38
N ILE A 42 4.26 -0.56 2.83
CA ILE A 42 3.56 -1.48 1.93
C ILE A 42 3.87 -2.90 2.39
N LEU A 43 2.84 -3.74 2.42
CA LEU A 43 2.98 -5.16 2.75
C LEU A 43 2.03 -5.99 1.89
N GLY A 44 2.58 -6.87 1.07
CA GLY A 44 1.81 -7.94 0.43
C GLY A 44 1.35 -8.96 1.47
N THR A 45 0.13 -9.47 1.33
CA THR A 45 -0.34 -10.61 2.13
C THR A 45 0.53 -11.83 1.83
N ALA A 46 0.55 -12.83 2.70
CA ALA A 46 1.37 -14.03 2.55
C ALA A 46 1.27 -14.64 1.12
N GLY A 47 2.40 -14.77 0.45
CA GLY A 47 2.50 -15.24 -0.93
C GLY A 47 2.42 -14.14 -2.00
N HIS A 48 2.18 -12.88 -1.62
CA HIS A 48 2.18 -11.75 -2.54
C HIS A 48 3.46 -10.90 -2.42
N GLU A 49 3.83 -10.29 -3.53
CA GLU A 49 4.97 -9.38 -3.61
C GLU A 49 4.78 -8.16 -2.73
N THR A 50 5.88 -7.66 -2.16
CA THR A 50 5.91 -6.40 -1.43
C THR A 50 6.67 -5.35 -2.25
N PRO A 51 5.95 -4.52 -3.03
CA PRO A 51 6.57 -3.52 -3.90
C PRO A 51 7.45 -2.53 -3.13
N TYR A 52 8.44 -1.94 -3.81
CA TYR A 52 9.39 -0.97 -3.25
C TYR A 52 10.09 -1.44 -1.96
N ASN A 53 10.29 -2.75 -1.81
CA ASN A 53 10.81 -3.34 -0.56
C ASN A 53 10.03 -2.92 0.69
N GLY A 54 8.74 -2.58 0.53
CA GLY A 54 7.84 -2.23 1.63
C GLY A 54 7.80 -0.76 2.02
N GLY A 55 8.38 0.15 1.23
CA GLY A 55 8.21 1.57 1.52
C GLY A 55 9.14 2.53 0.82
N PHE A 56 8.73 3.78 0.77
CA PHE A 56 9.45 4.90 0.18
C PHE A 56 9.09 6.22 0.87
N VAL A 57 9.70 7.32 0.46
CA VAL A 57 9.36 8.67 0.91
C VAL A 57 8.39 9.31 -0.10
N LEU A 58 7.42 10.07 0.39
CA LEU A 58 6.49 10.84 -0.42
C LEU A 58 6.30 12.22 0.22
N CYS A 59 6.90 13.24 -0.38
CA CYS A 59 6.84 14.60 0.15
C CYS A 59 5.44 15.20 -0.01
N SER A 60 5.16 16.28 0.71
CA SER A 60 3.90 17.02 0.57
C SER A 60 3.67 17.45 -0.88
N GLY A 61 2.49 17.16 -1.42
CA GLY A 61 2.10 17.48 -2.80
C GLY A 61 2.66 16.53 -3.86
N GLU A 62 3.48 15.54 -3.47
CA GLU A 62 4.00 14.54 -4.42
C GLU A 62 3.00 13.41 -4.68
N GLN A 63 3.19 12.79 -5.84
CA GLN A 63 2.52 11.56 -6.22
C GLN A 63 3.50 10.53 -6.77
N THR A 64 3.17 9.27 -6.60
CA THR A 64 3.94 8.13 -7.10
C THR A 64 2.99 7.08 -7.63
N VAL A 65 3.35 6.46 -8.75
CA VAL A 65 2.63 5.31 -9.30
C VAL A 65 3.28 4.03 -8.75
N LEU A 66 2.48 3.23 -8.09
CA LEU A 66 2.84 1.91 -7.60
C LEU A 66 2.19 0.88 -8.52
N GLU A 67 2.99 0.10 -9.21
CA GLU A 67 2.51 -1.03 -9.99
C GLU A 67 2.45 -2.28 -9.10
N VAL A 68 1.30 -2.93 -9.10
CA VAL A 68 1.07 -4.20 -8.41
C VAL A 68 0.59 -5.25 -9.40
N PRO A 69 1.04 -6.52 -9.27
CA PRO A 69 0.63 -7.57 -10.19
C PRO A 69 -0.87 -7.88 -10.08
N GLU A 70 -1.41 -8.57 -11.07
CA GLU A 70 -2.76 -9.16 -10.95
C GLU A 70 -2.88 -9.98 -9.65
N LYS A 71 -4.10 -10.04 -9.11
CA LYS A 71 -4.40 -10.76 -7.85
C LYS A 71 -3.68 -10.24 -6.63
N TRP A 72 -2.97 -9.12 -6.74
CA TRP A 72 -2.26 -8.60 -5.59
C TRP A 72 -3.20 -8.40 -4.41
N SER A 73 -2.78 -8.88 -3.26
CA SER A 73 -3.46 -8.66 -2.00
C SER A 73 -2.46 -8.09 -1.02
N GLY A 74 -2.87 -7.04 -0.33
CA GLY A 74 -1.96 -6.38 0.60
C GLY A 74 -2.55 -5.13 1.23
N ARG A 75 -1.69 -4.42 1.93
CA ARG A 75 -2.05 -3.19 2.63
C ARG A 75 -0.98 -2.13 2.49
N ILE A 76 -1.44 -0.87 2.53
CA ILE A 76 -0.60 0.32 2.51
C ILE A 76 -1.00 1.17 3.72
N TRP A 77 -0.01 1.75 4.39
CA TRP A 77 -0.26 2.66 5.52
C TRP A 77 0.68 3.85 5.50
N PRO A 78 0.20 5.05 5.87
CA PRO A 78 1.06 6.21 6.02
C PRO A 78 1.86 6.11 7.32
N ARG A 79 3.16 6.42 7.25
CA ARG A 79 4.02 6.61 8.40
C ARG A 79 4.37 8.09 8.51
N GLN A 80 4.35 8.64 9.71
CA GLN A 80 4.60 10.06 9.94
C GLN A 80 5.75 10.30 10.92
N GLY A 81 6.34 11.50 10.81
CA GLY A 81 7.39 11.95 11.71
C GLY A 81 8.58 11.00 11.71
N CYS A 82 8.94 10.50 10.54
CA CYS A 82 10.06 9.59 10.39
C CYS A 82 11.38 10.35 10.26
N CYS A 83 12.42 9.78 10.84
CA CYS A 83 13.80 10.22 10.67
C CYS A 83 14.66 8.97 10.46
N PHE A 84 15.31 8.89 9.31
CA PHE A 84 16.16 7.77 8.94
C PHE A 84 17.55 8.26 8.57
N ASP A 85 18.54 7.50 8.98
CA ASP A 85 19.91 7.64 8.50
C ASP A 85 19.96 7.24 7.00
N GLU A 86 20.50 8.12 6.17
CA GLU A 86 20.49 7.93 4.72
C GLU A 86 21.35 6.76 4.26
N THR A 87 22.41 6.46 4.99
CA THR A 87 23.37 5.41 4.64
C THR A 87 22.85 4.03 5.02
N THR A 88 22.30 3.89 6.23
CA THR A 88 21.87 2.61 6.76
C THR A 88 20.39 2.33 6.55
N GLY A 89 19.58 3.37 6.28
CA GLY A 89 18.13 3.30 6.21
C GLY A 89 17.47 2.97 7.55
N LYS A 90 18.20 3.07 8.67
CA LYS A 90 17.70 2.85 10.03
C LYS A 90 17.25 4.15 10.66
N GLY A 91 16.23 4.08 11.49
CA GLY A 91 15.66 5.23 12.15
C GLY A 91 14.40 4.88 12.90
N SER A 92 13.41 5.77 12.87
CA SER A 92 12.11 5.51 13.49
C SER A 92 11.05 6.46 12.93
N CYS A 93 9.78 6.08 13.04
CA CYS A 93 8.64 6.94 12.78
C CYS A 93 7.84 7.15 14.08
N GLN A 94 7.16 8.28 14.17
CA GLN A 94 6.26 8.55 15.29
C GLN A 94 5.03 7.64 15.26
N THR A 95 4.52 7.31 14.06
CA THR A 95 3.37 6.43 13.84
C THR A 95 3.62 5.44 12.70
N GLY A 96 3.05 4.25 12.78
CA GLY A 96 3.12 3.23 11.73
C GLY A 96 4.53 2.66 11.50
N ASP A 97 5.45 2.81 12.44
CA ASP A 97 6.85 2.36 12.30
C ASP A 97 6.95 0.86 12.00
N CYS A 98 7.89 0.46 11.17
CA CYS A 98 8.16 -0.93 10.84
C CYS A 98 9.58 -1.34 11.27
N ALA A 99 9.75 -1.51 12.58
CA ALA A 99 11.02 -1.89 13.22
C ALA A 99 12.20 -0.96 12.88
N GLY A 100 11.95 0.34 12.75
CA GLY A 100 12.97 1.34 12.49
C GLY A 100 13.60 1.27 11.10
N LEU A 101 12.90 0.71 10.13
CA LEU A 101 13.39 0.58 8.75
C LEU A 101 12.73 1.61 7.83
N ARG A 102 13.53 2.24 6.95
CA ARG A 102 12.99 3.11 5.89
C ARG A 102 12.14 2.31 4.90
N GLN A 103 12.59 1.14 4.50
CA GLN A 103 11.87 0.14 3.73
C GLN A 103 11.51 -1.01 4.65
N CYS A 104 10.23 -1.33 4.77
CA CYS A 104 9.73 -2.26 5.78
C CYS A 104 10.09 -3.74 5.53
N LYS A 105 10.50 -4.11 4.31
CA LYS A 105 11.02 -5.45 3.94
C LYS A 105 10.11 -6.59 4.40
N GLY A 106 8.80 -6.45 4.20
CA GLY A 106 7.82 -7.46 4.59
C GLY A 106 7.35 -7.38 6.05
N LEU A 107 7.76 -6.34 6.79
CA LEU A 107 7.24 -6.08 8.15
C LEU A 107 6.02 -5.16 8.08
N GLY A 108 5.05 -5.39 8.95
CA GLY A 108 3.90 -4.50 9.14
C GLY A 108 4.24 -3.27 9.97
N GLY A 109 3.37 -2.26 9.88
CA GLY A 109 3.46 -1.07 10.72
C GLY A 109 2.98 -1.32 12.15
N VAL A 110 3.60 -0.65 13.12
CA VAL A 110 3.15 -0.68 14.51
C VAL A 110 1.91 0.22 14.66
N PRO A 111 0.77 -0.30 15.15
CA PRO A 111 -0.40 0.51 15.45
C PRO A 111 -0.13 1.58 16.54
N PRO A 112 -0.86 2.74 16.51
CA PRO A 112 -1.97 3.06 15.60
C PRO A 112 -1.52 3.52 14.22
N ALA A 113 -2.23 3.05 13.19
CA ALA A 113 -2.09 3.50 11.80
C ALA A 113 -3.39 3.26 11.02
N THR A 114 -3.74 4.19 10.15
CA THR A 114 -4.81 4.02 9.16
C THR A 114 -4.30 3.08 8.07
N LEU A 115 -5.07 2.07 7.69
CA LEU A 115 -4.70 1.14 6.63
C LEU A 115 -5.58 1.32 5.40
N VAL A 116 -5.01 1.20 4.23
CA VAL A 116 -5.70 0.90 2.98
C VAL A 116 -5.45 -0.58 2.70
N GLU A 117 -6.50 -1.37 2.64
CA GLU A 117 -6.41 -2.80 2.39
C GLU A 117 -7.08 -3.13 1.06
N MET A 118 -6.52 -4.05 0.29
CA MET A 118 -7.09 -4.45 -0.98
C MET A 118 -6.74 -5.88 -1.36
N THR A 119 -7.66 -6.50 -2.10
CA THR A 119 -7.46 -7.76 -2.82
C THR A 119 -7.96 -7.56 -4.23
N LEU A 120 -7.06 -7.59 -5.19
CA LEU A 120 -7.36 -7.36 -6.60
C LEU A 120 -7.89 -8.64 -7.24
N GLY A 121 -8.86 -8.48 -8.11
CA GLY A 121 -9.40 -9.56 -8.94
C GLY A 121 -8.46 -9.94 -10.09
N THR A 122 -8.96 -10.81 -10.93
CA THR A 122 -8.28 -11.30 -12.12
C THR A 122 -9.18 -11.06 -13.32
N GLN A 123 -8.67 -11.29 -14.53
CA GLN A 123 -9.50 -11.33 -15.74
C GLN A 123 -10.64 -12.38 -15.65
N ALA A 124 -10.42 -13.48 -14.92
CA ALA A 124 -11.43 -14.52 -14.72
C ALA A 124 -12.42 -14.18 -13.60
N SER A 125 -12.04 -13.32 -12.63
CA SER A 125 -12.88 -12.85 -11.54
C SER A 125 -12.57 -11.38 -11.32
N ALA A 126 -13.31 -10.50 -11.96
CA ALA A 126 -13.07 -9.06 -12.01
C ALA A 126 -13.46 -8.32 -10.73
N LEU A 127 -13.81 -9.02 -9.65
CA LEU A 127 -14.16 -8.37 -8.38
C LEU A 127 -12.90 -7.94 -7.64
N HIS A 128 -12.81 -6.66 -7.33
CA HIS A 128 -11.80 -6.07 -6.45
C HIS A 128 -12.44 -5.75 -5.11
N TYR A 129 -11.73 -6.06 -4.04
CA TYR A 129 -12.11 -5.72 -2.67
C TYR A 129 -11.12 -4.70 -2.15
N TYR A 130 -11.60 -3.61 -1.61
CA TYR A 130 -10.76 -2.58 -1.01
C TYR A 130 -11.50 -1.81 0.07
N ASP A 131 -10.79 -1.38 1.07
CA ASP A 131 -11.33 -0.60 2.18
C ASP A 131 -10.27 0.30 2.82
N VAL A 132 -10.75 1.23 3.64
CA VAL A 132 -9.95 1.99 4.60
C VAL A 132 -10.26 1.47 5.99
N SER A 133 -9.29 0.78 6.59
CA SER A 133 -9.43 0.12 7.89
C SER A 133 -8.89 1.00 9.02
N LEU A 134 -9.66 1.08 10.09
CA LEU A 134 -9.28 1.69 11.37
C LEU A 134 -9.14 0.67 12.50
N VAL A 135 -9.10 -0.62 12.18
CA VAL A 135 -8.89 -1.68 13.18
C VAL A 135 -7.56 -1.50 13.91
N ASP A 136 -6.53 -1.10 13.17
CA ASP A 136 -5.21 -0.76 13.73
C ASP A 136 -5.14 0.69 14.28
N GLY A 137 -6.27 1.40 14.34
CA GLY A 137 -6.33 2.78 14.80
C GLY A 137 -6.23 3.81 13.68
N PHE A 138 -5.96 5.04 14.05
CA PHE A 138 -5.92 6.18 13.14
C PHE A 138 -4.65 7.01 13.37
N ASN A 139 -4.01 7.46 12.29
CA ASN A 139 -2.95 8.46 12.34
C ASN A 139 -3.14 9.57 11.30
N VAL A 140 -3.50 9.22 10.05
CA VAL A 140 -3.65 10.16 8.92
C VAL A 140 -4.99 9.89 8.23
N PRO A 141 -5.74 10.93 7.82
CA PRO A 141 -6.87 10.77 6.89
C PRO A 141 -6.41 10.13 5.59
N VAL A 142 -7.20 9.18 5.09
CA VAL A 142 -6.91 8.47 3.83
C VAL A 142 -8.19 8.27 3.05
N SER A 143 -8.12 8.38 1.74
CA SER A 143 -9.17 7.96 0.81
C SER A 143 -8.60 7.12 -0.32
N MET A 144 -9.39 6.19 -0.83
CA MET A 144 -9.11 5.37 -2.00
C MET A 144 -10.27 5.49 -2.98
N ALA A 145 -9.96 5.96 -4.19
CA ALA A 145 -10.94 6.14 -5.26
C ALA A 145 -10.55 5.30 -6.48
N PRO A 146 -11.44 4.44 -6.99
CA PRO A 146 -11.20 3.71 -8.23
C PRO A 146 -11.27 4.67 -9.43
N ILE A 147 -10.29 4.59 -10.34
CA ILE A 147 -10.26 5.34 -11.60
C ILE A 147 -10.75 4.40 -12.70
N GLY A 148 -11.81 4.81 -13.42
CA GLY A 148 -12.40 4.00 -14.48
C GLY A 148 -13.18 2.79 -13.97
N GLY A 149 -13.54 2.76 -12.69
CA GLY A 149 -14.35 1.71 -12.09
C GLY A 149 -15.76 1.65 -12.67
N GLY A 150 -16.33 0.44 -12.72
CA GLY A 150 -17.71 0.19 -13.15
C GLY A 150 -18.77 0.65 -12.14
N ALA A 151 -20.02 0.42 -12.46
CA ALA A 151 -21.13 0.67 -11.54
C ALA A 151 -20.94 -0.11 -10.22
N GLY A 152 -21.01 0.58 -9.09
CA GLY A 152 -20.81 -0.02 -7.76
C GLY A 152 -19.40 0.15 -7.17
N CYS A 153 -18.44 0.68 -7.93
CA CYS A 153 -17.13 1.05 -7.39
C CYS A 153 -17.22 2.42 -6.70
N GLY A 154 -17.27 2.43 -5.39
CA GLY A 154 -17.34 3.65 -4.58
C GLY A 154 -15.99 4.08 -4.01
N VAL A 155 -15.92 5.28 -3.48
CA VAL A 155 -14.77 5.77 -2.71
C VAL A 155 -14.81 5.14 -1.33
N ALA A 156 -13.71 4.51 -0.91
CA ALA A 156 -13.48 4.11 0.47
C ALA A 156 -12.64 5.20 1.16
N ALA A 157 -13.15 5.79 2.24
CA ALA A 157 -12.50 6.96 2.83
C ALA A 157 -12.69 7.10 4.34
N CYS A 158 -11.65 7.63 4.99
CA CYS A 158 -11.70 8.28 6.28
C CYS A 158 -10.99 9.63 6.14
N GLU A 159 -11.73 10.67 5.69
CA GLU A 159 -11.17 11.98 5.34
C GLU A 159 -11.08 12.95 6.52
N ALA A 160 -11.85 12.68 7.59
CA ALA A 160 -11.79 13.48 8.80
C ALA A 160 -10.52 13.18 9.61
N ASP A 161 -9.88 14.22 10.16
CA ASP A 161 -8.79 14.03 11.13
C ASP A 161 -9.37 13.62 12.49
N LEU A 162 -9.41 12.32 12.74
CA LEU A 162 -9.94 11.74 13.98
C LEU A 162 -9.06 12.03 15.21
N ASN A 163 -7.85 12.53 15.03
CA ASN A 163 -7.02 12.96 16.14
C ASN A 163 -7.66 14.13 16.90
N ILE A 164 -8.40 15.01 16.20
CA ILE A 164 -9.04 16.17 16.79
C ILE A 164 -10.05 15.77 17.89
N CYS A 165 -10.75 14.66 17.72
CA CYS A 165 -11.76 14.16 18.65
C CYS A 165 -11.36 12.87 19.37
N CYS A 166 -10.09 12.51 19.35
CA CYS A 166 -9.58 11.28 19.96
C CYS A 166 -9.79 11.30 21.49
N PRO A 167 -10.49 10.30 22.07
CA PRO A 167 -10.62 10.20 23.52
C PRO A 167 -9.26 10.10 24.22
N ALA A 168 -9.12 10.74 25.37
CA ALA A 168 -7.85 10.85 26.08
C ALA A 168 -7.19 9.50 26.39
N ASN A 169 -7.98 8.46 26.68
CA ASN A 169 -7.51 7.10 26.96
C ASN A 169 -7.05 6.33 25.70
N LEU A 170 -7.41 6.81 24.52
CA LEU A 170 -6.99 6.25 23.22
C LEU A 170 -5.89 7.07 22.56
N ALA A 171 -5.63 8.27 23.07
CA ALA A 171 -4.70 9.21 22.51
C ALA A 171 -3.23 8.74 22.61
N VAL A 172 -2.50 8.76 21.50
CA VAL A 172 -1.06 8.53 21.45
C VAL A 172 -0.36 9.86 21.27
N LYS A 173 0.50 10.22 22.25
CA LYS A 173 1.26 11.46 22.24
C LYS A 173 2.74 11.19 22.09
N LYS A 174 3.41 11.97 21.25
CA LYS A 174 4.86 12.03 21.10
C LYS A 174 5.31 13.46 21.32
N GLN A 175 6.28 13.68 22.20
CA GLN A 175 6.77 15.03 22.55
C GLN A 175 5.64 16.03 22.88
N GLY A 176 4.62 15.56 23.60
CA GLY A 176 3.46 16.36 24.00
C GLY A 176 2.39 16.58 22.92
N LYS A 177 2.65 16.25 21.66
CA LYS A 177 1.69 16.36 20.55
C LYS A 177 0.93 15.07 20.35
N LEU A 178 -0.37 15.17 20.09
CA LEU A 178 -1.20 14.05 19.68
C LEU A 178 -0.81 13.67 18.24
N VAL A 179 -0.44 12.41 18.04
CA VAL A 179 0.04 11.92 16.73
C VAL A 179 -0.81 10.79 16.17
N ALA A 180 -1.59 10.11 17.01
CA ALA A 180 -2.46 9.02 16.57
C ALA A 180 -3.52 8.69 17.63
N CYS A 181 -4.55 7.97 17.22
CA CYS A 181 -5.65 7.51 18.07
C CYS A 181 -5.76 5.99 17.97
N LYS A 182 -5.74 5.29 19.09
CA LYS A 182 -5.94 3.85 19.16
C LYS A 182 -7.39 3.51 18.82
N SER A 183 -7.60 2.38 18.14
CA SER A 183 -8.91 1.74 18.08
C SER A 183 -9.24 1.02 19.39
N ALA A 184 -10.46 0.56 19.52
CA ALA A 184 -10.85 -0.35 20.60
C ALA A 184 -10.06 -1.66 20.56
N CYS A 185 -9.76 -2.18 19.36
CA CYS A 185 -8.92 -3.36 19.18
C CYS A 185 -7.52 -3.15 19.77
N VAL A 186 -6.85 -2.07 19.36
CA VAL A 186 -5.47 -1.75 19.81
C VAL A 186 -5.41 -1.48 21.31
N ALA A 187 -6.46 -0.84 21.87
CA ALA A 187 -6.52 -0.49 23.28
C ALA A 187 -6.85 -1.69 24.19
N ALA A 188 -7.86 -2.47 23.83
CA ALA A 188 -8.36 -3.56 24.64
C ALA A 188 -7.63 -4.91 24.40
N LYS A 189 -7.02 -5.07 23.21
CA LYS A 189 -6.37 -6.32 22.76
C LYS A 189 -7.30 -7.53 22.93
N SER A 190 -8.56 -7.37 22.55
CA SER A 190 -9.61 -8.37 22.72
C SER A 190 -10.12 -8.82 21.35
N ASP A 191 -10.28 -10.12 21.18
CA ASP A 191 -10.81 -10.72 19.94
C ASP A 191 -12.15 -10.13 19.52
N ARG A 192 -12.98 -9.75 20.48
CA ARG A 192 -14.28 -9.09 20.24
C ARG A 192 -14.14 -7.78 19.47
N TYR A 193 -13.14 -6.95 19.82
CA TYR A 193 -12.93 -5.66 19.17
C TYR A 193 -12.00 -5.75 17.97
N CYS A 194 -11.20 -6.82 17.87
CA CYS A 194 -10.32 -7.08 16.74
C CYS A 194 -10.97 -7.96 15.68
N CYS A 195 -12.20 -8.46 15.93
CA CYS A 195 -12.91 -9.39 15.04
C CYS A 195 -12.06 -10.63 14.73
N THR A 196 -11.38 -11.17 15.73
CA THR A 196 -10.55 -12.37 15.65
C THR A 196 -11.17 -13.53 16.46
N GLY A 197 -10.57 -14.72 16.43
CA GLY A 197 -11.07 -15.87 17.15
C GLY A 197 -12.54 -16.20 16.83
N GLU A 198 -13.38 -16.28 17.85
CA GLU A 198 -14.82 -16.59 17.70
C GLU A 198 -15.62 -15.47 17.01
N PHE A 199 -15.05 -14.25 16.89
CA PHE A 199 -15.70 -13.08 16.32
C PHE A 199 -15.41 -12.85 14.84
N VAL A 200 -14.59 -13.68 14.16
CA VAL A 200 -14.25 -13.55 12.74
C VAL A 200 -15.49 -13.50 11.84
N ASN A 201 -16.53 -14.30 12.14
CA ASN A 201 -17.74 -14.37 11.31
C ASN A 201 -18.77 -13.28 11.60
N GLN A 202 -18.54 -12.38 12.56
CA GLN A 202 -19.46 -11.29 12.89
C GLN A 202 -19.29 -10.04 12.01
N GLN A 203 -18.23 -9.99 11.22
CA GLN A 203 -18.00 -8.91 10.24
C GLN A 203 -18.97 -8.96 9.05
N LEU A 204 -19.72 -10.03 8.86
CA LEU A 204 -20.62 -10.25 7.73
C LEU A 204 -22.12 -10.00 8.05
N LYS A 205 -22.43 -9.32 9.15
CA LYS A 205 -23.82 -9.02 9.52
C LYS A 205 -24.10 -7.53 9.51
#